data_0759cd71fde932f69e9d89840d7ace1c
#
_entry.id   0759cd71fde932f69e9d89840d7ace1c
#
_cell.length_a   1.000
_cell.length_b   1.000
_cell.length_c   1.000
_cell.angle_alpha   90.00
_cell.angle_beta   90.00
_cell.angle_gamma   90.00
#
_symmetry.space_group_name_H-M   'P 1'
#
loop_
_entity.id
_entity.type
_entity.pdbx_description
1 polymer ?
#
loop_
_entity_poly.entity_id
_entity_poly.type
_entity_poly.pdbx_seq_one_letter_code
_entity_poly.pdbx_strand_id
1 'polypeptide(L)'
;MSVKKLDDGRYEVDVRPQGADGKRIRRKFSTKGEAQTFERHVLVNYHNKEWLEKPADRRKLTELLDRWWIYHGKTHARGEIEKGRLTTIITRFGDMGIHRADQLTKKSIIDYRVTLMNEGLKPSSVNRHVAILSGMFTKLIDADEYHGSNPLHEVKRLKEAQTEMAFLSTDEIEMLLSRLEGDELNVALICLATGGRWGEVSGLKAEHIIQQVVTFMKTKNGKRRSVPISVELAERIKTKNSGPLFRAKYSTVRRVLKEIKPDLPDGQAVHVMRHTFATHFIMNGGNIITLQRILGHSNIQQTMIYAHFAPDFLQDAVTLNPLSKMSRMCPQTRVN
;
A
#
# COMPACT_ATOMS: atom_id res chain seq x y z
N MET A 1 28.75 47.02 13.02
CA MET A 1 28.31 46.03 14.03
C MET A 1 26.78 45.99 13.97
N SER A 2 26.21 44.82 13.82
CA SER A 2 24.78 44.63 13.64
C SER A 2 24.01 44.48 14.97
N VAL A 3 24.73 44.39 16.10
CA VAL A 3 24.15 44.35 17.44
C VAL A 3 24.41 45.65 18.17
N LYS A 4 23.36 46.40 18.56
CA LYS A 4 23.43 47.69 19.26
C LYS A 4 22.68 47.56 20.60
N LYS A 5 23.28 48.14 21.68
CA LYS A 5 22.60 48.28 22.95
C LYS A 5 21.69 49.50 22.88
N LEU A 6 20.44 49.36 23.32
CA LEU A 6 19.44 50.38 23.40
C LEU A 6 19.43 51.03 24.80
N ASP A 7 18.87 52.25 24.90
CA ASP A 7 18.81 53.02 26.15
C ASP A 7 17.94 52.32 27.21
N ASP A 8 17.03 51.42 26.78
CA ASP A 8 16.16 50.60 27.66
C ASP A 8 16.86 49.33 28.20
N GLY A 9 18.17 49.17 27.95
CA GLY A 9 19.00 48.07 28.41
C GLY A 9 18.94 46.80 27.53
N ARG A 10 18.06 46.75 26.53
CA ARG A 10 17.94 45.64 25.56
C ARG A 10 18.97 45.76 24.45
N TYR A 11 19.13 44.68 23.71
CA TYR A 11 20.05 44.61 22.55
C TYR A 11 19.23 44.42 21.27
N GLU A 12 19.44 45.32 20.29
CA GLU A 12 18.83 45.24 18.97
C GLU A 12 19.81 44.66 17.95
N VAL A 13 19.34 43.64 17.23
CA VAL A 13 20.02 43.09 16.05
C VAL A 13 19.41 43.76 14.84
N ASP A 14 20.25 44.35 13.99
CA ASP A 14 19.86 44.98 12.74
C ASP A 14 20.78 44.44 11.62
N VAL A 15 20.27 43.43 10.88
CA VAL A 15 21.06 42.72 9.88
C VAL A 15 20.38 42.82 8.52
N ARG A 16 21.20 43.02 7.49
CA ARG A 16 20.82 42.86 6.08
C ARG A 16 21.67 41.76 5.47
N PRO A 17 21.26 40.50 5.54
CA PRO A 17 22.10 39.38 5.11
C PRO A 17 22.45 39.37 3.63
N GLN A 18 21.72 40.13 2.80
CA GLN A 18 21.91 40.23 1.35
C GLN A 18 22.65 41.50 0.92
N GLY A 19 23.21 42.25 1.84
CA GLY A 19 23.83 43.57 1.53
C GLY A 19 22.82 44.72 1.58
N ALA A 20 23.17 45.88 0.99
CA ALA A 20 22.45 47.15 1.15
C ALA A 20 21.01 47.10 0.64
N ASP A 21 20.75 46.36 -0.44
CA ASP A 21 19.43 46.25 -1.10
C ASP A 21 18.58 45.07 -0.59
N GLY A 22 19.09 44.29 0.37
CA GLY A 22 18.44 43.15 0.91
C GLY A 22 17.39 43.46 2.00
N LYS A 23 16.51 42.49 2.27
CA LYS A 23 15.52 42.56 3.34
C LYS A 23 16.20 42.81 4.69
N ARG A 24 15.76 43.86 5.38
CA ARG A 24 16.27 44.24 6.70
C ARG A 24 15.59 43.42 7.77
N ILE A 25 16.36 42.78 8.66
CA ILE A 25 15.85 42.01 9.80
C ILE A 25 16.23 42.76 11.08
N ARG A 26 15.20 43.17 11.86
CA ARG A 26 15.39 43.79 13.17
C ARG A 26 14.71 42.95 14.23
N ARG A 27 15.41 42.72 15.35
CA ARG A 27 14.85 42.05 16.51
C ARG A 27 15.53 42.50 17.81
N LYS A 28 14.77 42.64 18.87
CA LYS A 28 15.26 43.05 20.21
C LYS A 28 15.35 41.84 21.12
N PHE A 29 16.44 41.78 21.93
CA PHE A 29 16.72 40.70 22.86
C PHE A 29 17.05 41.26 24.25
N SER A 30 16.84 40.42 25.28
CA SER A 30 17.10 40.81 26.68
C SER A 30 18.59 40.77 26.99
N THR A 31 19.36 39.90 26.34
CA THR A 31 20.80 39.74 26.57
C THR A 31 21.62 39.88 25.31
N LYS A 32 22.89 40.29 25.47
CA LYS A 32 23.86 40.41 24.35
C LYS A 32 24.11 39.04 23.72
N GLY A 33 24.16 37.96 24.51
CA GLY A 33 24.40 36.58 24.03
C GLY A 33 23.29 36.10 23.10
N GLU A 34 22.01 36.32 23.46
CA GLU A 34 20.86 36.01 22.60
C GLU A 34 20.91 36.79 21.28
N ALA A 35 21.21 38.08 21.34
CA ALA A 35 21.33 38.91 20.16
C ALA A 35 22.43 38.41 19.22
N GLN A 36 23.60 38.07 19.73
CA GLN A 36 24.71 37.51 18.95
C GLN A 36 24.40 36.12 18.37
N THR A 37 23.72 35.27 19.15
CA THR A 37 23.30 33.94 18.69
C THR A 37 22.28 34.05 17.57
N PHE A 38 21.31 34.96 17.68
CA PHE A 38 20.34 35.24 16.64
C PHE A 38 20.99 35.80 15.37
N GLU A 39 21.92 36.77 15.51
CA GLU A 39 22.69 37.31 14.40
C GLU A 39 23.41 36.20 13.64
N ARG A 40 24.15 35.32 14.36
CA ARG A 40 24.85 34.19 13.79
C ARG A 40 23.91 33.22 13.08
N HIS A 41 22.80 32.89 13.72
CA HIS A 41 21.75 32.04 13.13
C HIS A 41 21.20 32.62 11.82
N VAL A 42 20.91 33.91 11.79
CA VAL A 42 20.43 34.60 10.60
C VAL A 42 21.50 34.56 9.51
N LEU A 43 22.76 34.87 9.81
CA LEU A 43 23.85 34.90 8.81
C LEU A 43 24.13 33.48 8.26
N VAL A 44 24.15 32.44 9.11
CA VAL A 44 24.39 31.03 8.67
C VAL A 44 23.25 30.55 7.77
N ASN A 45 22.00 30.78 8.16
CA ASN A 45 20.87 30.36 7.36
C ASN A 45 20.78 31.13 6.03
N TYR A 46 21.22 32.38 6.00
CA TYR A 46 21.25 33.16 4.79
C TYR A 46 22.42 32.81 3.85
N HIS A 47 23.56 32.34 4.37
CA HIS A 47 24.64 31.81 3.55
C HIS A 47 24.28 30.48 2.86
N ASN A 48 23.45 29.65 3.47
CA ASN A 48 22.98 28.37 2.91
C ASN A 48 21.91 28.54 1.81
N LYS A 49 21.47 29.77 1.50
CA LYS A 49 20.47 30.08 0.45
C LYS A 49 19.15 29.31 0.53
N GLU A 50 18.86 28.61 1.62
CA GLU A 50 17.58 27.90 1.85
C GLU A 50 16.37 28.82 1.90
N TRP A 51 16.60 30.12 2.09
CA TRP A 51 15.57 31.18 2.16
C TRP A 51 15.23 31.84 0.82
N LEU A 52 15.96 31.54 -0.24
CA LEU A 52 15.50 31.86 -1.59
C LEU A 52 14.27 30.98 -1.82
N GLU A 53 13.09 31.49 -1.51
CA GLU A 53 11.85 30.92 -2.02
C GLU A 53 12.06 30.72 -3.53
N LYS A 54 12.30 29.47 -3.92
CA LYS A 54 12.32 29.17 -5.35
C LYS A 54 10.99 29.67 -5.91
N PRO A 55 10.97 30.41 -7.00
CA PRO A 55 9.71 30.94 -7.53
C PRO A 55 8.75 29.78 -7.73
N ALA A 56 7.47 30.01 -7.34
CA ALA A 56 6.45 28.99 -7.46
C ALA A 56 6.44 28.43 -8.88
N ASP A 57 6.41 27.11 -9.00
CA ASP A 57 6.41 26.44 -10.29
C ASP A 57 5.07 26.67 -11.01
N ARG A 58 5.09 27.47 -12.08
CA ARG A 58 3.91 27.85 -12.87
C ARG A 58 3.66 26.94 -14.06
N ARG A 59 4.42 25.87 -14.22
CA ARG A 59 4.19 24.91 -15.30
C ARG A 59 2.83 24.24 -15.17
N LYS A 60 2.27 23.86 -16.31
CA LYS A 60 1.01 23.12 -16.35
C LYS A 60 1.21 21.72 -15.76
N LEU A 61 0.17 21.20 -15.12
CA LEU A 61 0.17 19.83 -14.59
C LEU A 61 0.37 18.79 -15.70
N THR A 62 -0.11 19.06 -16.91
CA THR A 62 0.12 18.23 -18.10
C THR A 62 1.59 18.20 -18.50
N GLU A 63 2.29 19.33 -18.45
CA GLU A 63 3.73 19.40 -18.72
C GLU A 63 4.54 18.62 -17.67
N LEU A 64 4.16 18.73 -16.39
CA LEU A 64 4.77 17.94 -15.32
C LEU A 64 4.52 16.43 -15.49
N LEU A 65 3.35 16.05 -16.00
CA LEU A 65 3.06 14.66 -16.35
C LEU A 65 3.97 14.15 -17.47
N ASP A 66 4.23 14.98 -18.49
CA ASP A 66 5.14 14.61 -19.58
C ASP A 66 6.58 14.47 -19.08
N ARG A 67 7.04 15.34 -18.18
CA ARG A 67 8.34 15.21 -17.51
C ARG A 67 8.41 13.93 -16.68
N TRP A 68 7.40 13.68 -15.84
CA TRP A 68 7.30 12.43 -15.08
C TRP A 68 7.36 11.20 -15.99
N TRP A 69 6.69 11.25 -17.14
CA TRP A 69 6.74 10.16 -18.12
C TRP A 69 8.14 9.91 -18.65
N ILE A 70 8.86 10.96 -19.01
CA ILE A 70 10.22 10.85 -19.55
C ILE A 70 11.19 10.27 -18.51
N TYR A 71 11.17 10.78 -17.29
CA TYR A 71 12.18 10.46 -16.27
C TYR A 71 11.82 9.23 -15.44
N HIS A 72 10.56 8.84 -15.36
CA HIS A 72 10.11 7.72 -14.54
C HIS A 72 9.15 6.77 -15.27
N GLY A 73 8.09 7.27 -15.88
CA GLY A 73 6.98 6.45 -16.37
C GLY A 73 7.41 5.40 -17.40
N LYS A 74 8.27 5.76 -18.35
CA LYS A 74 8.75 4.87 -19.44
C LYS A 74 9.46 3.62 -18.93
N THR A 75 10.18 3.72 -17.82
CA THR A 75 10.98 2.62 -17.25
C THR A 75 10.22 1.81 -16.22
N HIS A 76 9.08 2.31 -15.77
CA HIS A 76 8.29 1.64 -14.75
C HIS A 76 7.34 0.61 -15.36
N ALA A 77 7.32 -0.62 -14.83
CA ALA A 77 6.52 -1.74 -15.35
C ALA A 77 5.00 -1.47 -15.45
N ARG A 78 4.49 -0.47 -14.73
CA ARG A 78 3.09 -0.03 -14.74
C ARG A 78 2.93 1.41 -15.20
N GLY A 79 3.94 1.98 -15.83
CA GLY A 79 3.98 3.39 -16.20
C GLY A 79 2.79 3.84 -17.02
N GLU A 80 2.38 3.08 -18.03
CA GLU A 80 1.19 3.40 -18.86
C GLU A 80 -0.10 3.46 -18.03
N ILE A 81 -0.29 2.52 -17.11
CA ILE A 81 -1.47 2.49 -16.25
C ILE A 81 -1.47 3.70 -15.31
N GLU A 82 -0.30 4.05 -14.76
CA GLU A 82 -0.17 5.21 -13.86
C GLU A 82 -0.33 6.52 -14.64
N LYS A 83 0.21 6.62 -15.85
CA LYS A 83 0.00 7.75 -16.75
C LYS A 83 -1.48 7.98 -17.03
N GLY A 84 -2.24 6.94 -17.39
CA GLY A 84 -3.67 7.05 -17.61
C GLY A 84 -4.43 7.56 -16.38
N ARG A 85 -4.07 7.08 -15.20
CA ARG A 85 -4.65 7.57 -13.93
C ARG A 85 -4.29 9.02 -13.64
N LEU A 86 -3.01 9.39 -13.80
CA LEU A 86 -2.56 10.77 -13.64
C LEU A 86 -3.27 11.71 -14.61
N THR A 87 -3.43 11.31 -15.87
CA THR A 87 -4.20 12.07 -16.87
C THR A 87 -5.63 12.32 -16.38
N THR A 88 -6.32 11.28 -15.91
CA THR A 88 -7.68 11.43 -15.37
C THR A 88 -7.72 12.40 -14.18
N ILE A 89 -6.76 12.30 -13.25
CA ILE A 89 -6.67 13.18 -12.08
C ILE A 89 -6.43 14.64 -12.52
N ILE A 90 -5.49 14.86 -13.43
CA ILE A 90 -5.12 16.20 -13.93
C ILE A 90 -6.29 16.82 -14.71
N THR A 91 -7.00 16.05 -15.53
CA THR A 91 -8.20 16.53 -16.22
C THR A 91 -9.25 17.02 -15.22
N ARG A 92 -9.53 16.24 -14.16
CA ARG A 92 -10.49 16.65 -13.11
C ARG A 92 -10.05 17.91 -12.35
N PHE A 93 -8.75 18.11 -12.11
CA PHE A 93 -8.26 19.38 -11.58
C PHE A 93 -8.48 20.51 -12.58
N GLY A 94 -8.28 20.26 -13.88
CA GLY A 94 -8.57 21.20 -14.95
C GLY A 94 -10.03 21.65 -14.99
N ASP A 95 -10.97 20.72 -14.79
CA ASP A 95 -12.42 21.00 -14.69
C ASP A 95 -12.75 21.91 -13.49
N MET A 96 -11.91 21.93 -12.48
CA MET A 96 -12.00 22.84 -11.31
C MET A 96 -11.21 24.15 -11.51
N GLY A 97 -10.67 24.42 -12.73
CA GLY A 97 -9.87 25.60 -13.03
C GLY A 97 -8.42 25.54 -12.53
N ILE A 98 -7.95 24.38 -12.11
CA ILE A 98 -6.60 24.16 -11.57
C ILE A 98 -5.75 23.50 -12.66
N HIS A 99 -4.97 24.32 -13.36
CA HIS A 99 -4.17 23.85 -14.50
C HIS A 99 -2.67 23.81 -14.22
N ARG A 100 -2.20 24.54 -13.20
CA ARG A 100 -0.76 24.73 -12.90
C ARG A 100 -0.39 24.22 -11.51
N ALA A 101 0.90 23.92 -11.35
CA ALA A 101 1.43 23.40 -10.10
C ALA A 101 1.29 24.38 -8.93
N ASP A 102 1.48 25.69 -9.15
CA ASP A 102 1.32 26.73 -8.14
C ASP A 102 -0.13 26.90 -7.62
N GLN A 103 -1.12 26.37 -8.33
CA GLN A 103 -2.52 26.36 -7.94
C GLN A 103 -2.89 25.16 -7.04
N LEU A 104 -2.02 24.16 -6.94
CA LEU A 104 -2.22 23.01 -6.06
C LEU A 104 -1.93 23.41 -4.61
N THR A 105 -2.89 24.05 -3.98
CA THR A 105 -2.86 24.40 -2.55
C THR A 105 -3.54 23.32 -1.71
N LYS A 106 -3.29 23.32 -0.41
CA LYS A 106 -4.01 22.44 0.52
C LYS A 106 -5.53 22.57 0.39
N LYS A 107 -6.02 23.81 0.18
CA LYS A 107 -7.46 24.08 -0.03
C LYS A 107 -7.95 23.41 -1.31
N SER A 108 -7.28 23.64 -2.45
CA SER A 108 -7.70 23.05 -3.73
C SER A 108 -7.73 21.51 -3.72
N ILE A 109 -6.81 20.89 -2.97
CA ILE A 109 -6.78 19.43 -2.81
C ILE A 109 -7.95 18.97 -1.91
N ILE A 110 -8.30 19.73 -0.87
CA ILE A 110 -9.48 19.42 -0.05
C ILE A 110 -10.75 19.57 -0.89
N ASP A 111 -10.90 20.64 -1.66
CA ASP A 111 -12.05 20.86 -2.53
C ASP A 111 -12.19 19.73 -3.57
N TYR A 112 -11.08 19.32 -4.18
CA TYR A 112 -11.03 18.14 -5.07
C TYR A 112 -11.54 16.86 -4.38
N ARG A 113 -11.12 16.60 -3.15
CA ARG A 113 -11.58 15.44 -2.37
C ARG A 113 -13.07 15.50 -2.08
N VAL A 114 -13.59 16.68 -1.72
CA VAL A 114 -15.02 16.89 -1.48
C VAL A 114 -15.81 16.63 -2.76
N THR A 115 -15.36 17.13 -3.90
CA THR A 115 -16.00 16.87 -5.20
C THR A 115 -16.08 15.37 -5.47
N LEU A 116 -14.99 14.63 -5.34
CA LEU A 116 -14.98 13.18 -5.56
C LEU A 116 -15.90 12.42 -4.60
N MET A 117 -15.97 12.84 -3.33
CA MET A 117 -16.86 12.23 -2.35
C MET A 117 -18.33 12.49 -2.69
N ASN A 118 -18.67 13.69 -3.14
CA ASN A 118 -20.01 14.06 -3.58
C ASN A 118 -20.44 13.29 -4.84
N GLU A 119 -19.49 12.92 -5.70
CA GLU A 119 -19.70 12.02 -6.84
C GLU A 119 -19.88 10.55 -6.42
N GLY A 120 -19.81 10.23 -5.12
CA GLY A 120 -20.01 8.88 -4.59
C GLY A 120 -18.75 8.02 -4.56
N LEU A 121 -17.54 8.56 -4.77
CA LEU A 121 -16.32 7.80 -4.63
C LEU A 121 -16.03 7.45 -3.16
N LYS A 122 -15.60 6.20 -2.93
CA LYS A 122 -15.20 5.76 -1.60
C LYS A 122 -13.93 6.48 -1.11
N PRO A 123 -13.77 6.72 0.20
CA PRO A 123 -12.56 7.35 0.77
C PRO A 123 -11.25 6.70 0.32
N SER A 124 -11.22 5.37 0.18
CA SER A 124 -10.06 4.64 -0.32
C SER A 124 -9.67 5.00 -1.76
N SER A 125 -10.66 5.22 -2.63
CA SER A 125 -10.45 5.66 -4.01
C SER A 125 -9.92 7.10 -4.05
N VAL A 126 -10.50 7.97 -3.25
CA VAL A 126 -10.06 9.37 -3.12
C VAL A 126 -8.63 9.46 -2.58
N ASN A 127 -8.32 8.70 -1.52
CA ASN A 127 -6.96 8.59 -0.98
C ASN A 127 -5.96 8.11 -2.03
N ARG A 128 -6.39 7.18 -2.89
CA ARG A 128 -5.56 6.67 -4.00
C ARG A 128 -5.26 7.74 -5.03
N HIS A 129 -6.23 8.60 -5.40
CA HIS A 129 -6.00 9.71 -6.32
C HIS A 129 -4.92 10.65 -5.75
N VAL A 130 -5.08 11.06 -4.50
CA VAL A 130 -4.09 11.93 -3.81
C VAL A 130 -2.72 11.28 -3.75
N ALA A 131 -2.65 9.99 -3.42
CA ALA A 131 -1.37 9.25 -3.34
C ALA A 131 -0.67 9.12 -4.70
N ILE A 132 -1.41 8.90 -5.79
CA ILE A 132 -0.85 8.80 -7.15
C ILE A 132 -0.29 10.17 -7.58
N LEU A 133 -1.03 11.25 -7.36
CA LEU A 133 -0.56 12.60 -7.70
C LEU A 133 0.65 13.00 -6.84
N SER A 134 0.62 12.71 -5.54
CA SER A 134 1.76 12.92 -4.64
C SER A 134 3.00 12.14 -5.08
N GLY A 135 2.82 10.89 -5.53
CA GLY A 135 3.89 10.07 -6.08
C GLY A 135 4.53 10.68 -7.33
N MET A 136 3.74 11.30 -8.22
CA MET A 136 4.26 12.03 -9.38
C MET A 136 5.19 13.17 -8.95
N PHE A 137 4.76 14.03 -8.02
CA PHE A 137 5.59 15.13 -7.52
C PHE A 137 6.85 14.64 -6.82
N THR A 138 6.76 13.58 -6.01
CA THR A 138 7.95 12.98 -5.37
C THR A 138 8.97 12.54 -6.41
N LYS A 139 8.53 11.87 -7.49
CA LYS A 139 9.44 11.42 -8.55
C LYS A 139 10.05 12.57 -9.37
N LEU A 140 9.31 13.65 -9.55
CA LEU A 140 9.83 14.85 -10.19
C LEU A 140 10.85 15.57 -9.30
N ILE A 141 10.64 15.60 -8.00
CA ILE A 141 11.60 16.13 -7.03
C ILE A 141 12.88 15.27 -7.00
N ASP A 142 12.74 13.95 -6.92
CA ASP A 142 13.86 13.00 -6.95
C ASP A 142 14.71 13.13 -8.23
N ALA A 143 14.11 13.59 -9.34
CA ALA A 143 14.76 13.80 -10.64
C ALA A 143 15.23 15.26 -10.88
N ASP A 144 15.17 16.13 -9.88
CA ASP A 144 15.43 17.59 -10.01
C ASP A 144 14.57 18.32 -11.06
N GLU A 145 13.47 17.71 -11.46
CA GLU A 145 12.51 18.26 -12.43
C GLU A 145 11.41 19.12 -11.77
N TYR A 146 11.30 19.10 -10.46
CA TYR A 146 10.40 19.97 -9.68
C TYR A 146 11.12 20.48 -8.43
N HIS A 147 11.26 21.79 -8.33
CA HIS A 147 12.06 22.42 -7.29
C HIS A 147 11.29 22.86 -6.04
N GLY A 148 9.98 22.73 -6.03
CA GLY A 148 9.13 23.00 -4.87
C GLY A 148 9.03 21.83 -3.90
N SER A 149 8.43 22.06 -2.73
CA SER A 149 7.96 20.96 -1.89
C SER A 149 6.76 20.26 -2.52
N ASN A 150 6.59 18.97 -2.23
CA ASN A 150 5.42 18.24 -2.71
C ASN A 150 4.13 18.85 -2.16
N PRO A 151 3.23 19.41 -3.00
CA PRO A 151 2.05 20.14 -2.53
C PRO A 151 1.04 19.27 -1.78
N LEU A 152 1.18 17.93 -1.88
CA LEU A 152 0.30 16.97 -1.24
C LEU A 152 0.88 16.37 0.05
N HIS A 153 2.12 16.73 0.45
CA HIS A 153 2.82 16.12 1.58
C HIS A 153 2.05 16.25 2.90
N GLU A 154 1.42 17.40 3.16
CA GLU A 154 0.70 17.66 4.39
C GLU A 154 -0.78 17.21 4.38
N VAL A 155 -1.24 16.63 3.28
CA VAL A 155 -2.63 16.23 3.12
C VAL A 155 -2.88 14.91 3.84
N LYS A 156 -3.50 14.97 5.02
CA LYS A 156 -3.85 13.76 5.79
C LYS A 156 -4.83 12.89 5.00
N ARG A 157 -4.65 11.58 5.08
CA ARG A 157 -5.58 10.61 4.46
C ARG A 157 -6.97 10.71 5.08
N LEU A 158 -8.00 10.47 4.27
CA LEU A 158 -9.36 10.26 4.76
C LEU A 158 -9.40 8.96 5.54
N LYS A 159 -10.18 8.93 6.63
CA LYS A 159 -10.43 7.71 7.39
C LYS A 159 -11.20 6.72 6.50
N GLU A 160 -10.65 5.54 6.34
CA GLU A 160 -11.30 4.46 5.60
C GLU A 160 -12.05 3.57 6.59
N ALA A 161 -13.30 3.21 6.26
CA ALA A 161 -14.00 2.20 7.03
C ALA A 161 -13.25 0.86 6.88
N GLN A 162 -13.03 0.17 7.98
CA GLN A 162 -12.54 -1.20 7.92
C GLN A 162 -13.64 -2.07 7.30
N THR A 163 -13.36 -2.61 6.11
CA THR A 163 -14.25 -3.58 5.49
C THR A 163 -13.94 -4.94 6.12
N GLU A 164 -14.92 -5.55 6.72
CA GLU A 164 -14.81 -6.93 7.21
C GLU A 164 -14.38 -7.84 6.07
N MET A 165 -13.49 -8.76 6.39
CA MET A 165 -12.98 -9.71 5.42
C MET A 165 -13.96 -10.87 5.32
N ALA A 166 -14.60 -11.02 4.16
CA ALA A 166 -15.45 -12.15 3.89
C ALA A 166 -14.64 -13.40 3.53
N PHE A 167 -15.14 -14.56 3.95
CA PHE A 167 -14.69 -15.88 3.51
C PHE A 167 -15.90 -16.78 3.27
N LEU A 168 -15.71 -17.89 2.57
CA LEU A 168 -16.76 -18.86 2.27
C LEU A 168 -16.81 -19.94 3.35
N SER A 169 -18.01 -20.31 3.78
CA SER A 169 -18.25 -21.51 4.58
C SER A 169 -18.01 -22.77 3.74
N THR A 170 -18.00 -23.94 4.38
CA THR A 170 -17.90 -25.22 3.68
C THR A 170 -19.02 -25.42 2.68
N ASP A 171 -20.28 -25.12 3.07
CA ASP A 171 -21.44 -25.22 2.19
C ASP A 171 -21.37 -24.25 1.00
N GLU A 172 -20.89 -23.01 1.23
CA GLU A 172 -20.68 -22.02 0.17
C GLU A 172 -19.57 -22.46 -0.81
N ILE A 173 -18.51 -23.14 -0.30
CA ILE A 173 -17.48 -23.75 -1.15
C ILE A 173 -18.08 -24.86 -2.01
N GLU A 174 -18.86 -25.77 -1.44
CA GLU A 174 -19.50 -26.84 -2.19
C GLU A 174 -20.45 -26.30 -3.26
N MET A 175 -21.26 -25.30 -2.92
CA MET A 175 -22.10 -24.60 -3.90
C MET A 175 -21.32 -23.94 -5.01
N LEU A 176 -20.18 -23.31 -4.70
CA LEU A 176 -19.32 -22.71 -5.71
C LEU A 176 -18.77 -23.77 -6.67
N LEU A 177 -18.23 -24.84 -6.14
CA LEU A 177 -17.60 -25.90 -6.93
C LEU A 177 -18.62 -26.67 -7.79
N SER A 178 -19.86 -26.85 -7.30
CA SER A 178 -20.93 -27.53 -8.06
C SER A 178 -21.48 -26.71 -9.23
N ARG A 179 -21.31 -25.37 -9.19
CA ARG A 179 -21.78 -24.45 -10.25
C ARG A 179 -20.71 -24.06 -11.27
N LEU A 180 -19.47 -24.48 -11.06
CA LEU A 180 -18.36 -24.19 -11.94
C LEU A 180 -17.96 -25.47 -12.70
N GLU A 181 -17.53 -25.28 -13.95
CA GLU A 181 -17.08 -26.35 -14.83
C GLU A 181 -15.75 -25.99 -15.49
N GLY A 182 -15.09 -26.94 -16.13
CA GLY A 182 -13.91 -26.73 -16.96
C GLY A 182 -12.78 -25.99 -16.25
N ASP A 183 -12.23 -25.00 -16.94
CA ASP A 183 -11.09 -24.21 -16.46
C ASP A 183 -11.46 -23.31 -15.28
N GLU A 184 -12.68 -22.81 -15.22
CA GLU A 184 -13.18 -22.01 -14.09
C GLU A 184 -13.17 -22.82 -12.79
N LEU A 185 -13.62 -24.05 -12.83
CA LEU A 185 -13.60 -24.98 -11.69
C LEU A 185 -12.15 -25.31 -11.29
N ASN A 186 -11.30 -25.62 -12.26
CA ASN A 186 -9.90 -25.96 -11.98
C ASN A 186 -9.15 -24.78 -11.33
N VAL A 187 -9.35 -23.57 -11.82
CA VAL A 187 -8.76 -22.35 -11.23
C VAL A 187 -9.30 -22.09 -9.81
N ALA A 188 -10.62 -22.27 -9.59
CA ALA A 188 -11.22 -22.13 -8.26
C ALA A 188 -10.64 -23.14 -7.26
N LEU A 189 -10.51 -24.40 -7.66
CA LEU A 189 -9.90 -25.45 -6.84
C LEU A 189 -8.47 -25.10 -6.43
N ILE A 190 -7.63 -24.63 -7.37
CA ILE A 190 -6.25 -24.23 -7.03
C ILE A 190 -6.24 -23.00 -6.12
N CYS A 191 -7.11 -22.00 -6.36
CA CYS A 191 -7.22 -20.84 -5.47
C CYS A 191 -7.57 -21.27 -4.03
N LEU A 192 -8.52 -22.17 -3.88
CA LEU A 192 -8.96 -22.70 -2.58
C LEU A 192 -7.92 -23.65 -1.94
N ALA A 193 -7.11 -24.36 -2.73
CA ALA A 193 -6.09 -25.28 -2.23
C ALA A 193 -4.76 -24.59 -1.87
N THR A 194 -4.45 -23.44 -2.49
CA THR A 194 -3.12 -22.82 -2.37
C THR A 194 -3.15 -21.38 -1.85
N GLY A 195 -4.32 -20.77 -1.74
CA GLY A 195 -4.46 -19.33 -1.49
C GLY A 195 -3.91 -18.47 -2.62
N GLY A 196 -3.71 -19.01 -3.82
CA GLY A 196 -3.24 -18.28 -4.99
C GLY A 196 -4.17 -17.14 -5.39
N ARG A 197 -3.62 -16.02 -5.88
CA ARG A 197 -4.45 -14.96 -6.47
C ARG A 197 -4.99 -15.43 -7.82
N TRP A 198 -6.20 -15.03 -8.16
CA TRP A 198 -6.81 -15.38 -9.45
C TRP A 198 -5.86 -15.22 -10.64
N GLY A 199 -5.22 -14.06 -10.78
CA GLY A 199 -4.30 -13.79 -11.91
C GLY A 199 -3.01 -14.62 -11.86
N GLU A 200 -2.58 -15.09 -10.69
CA GLU A 200 -1.44 -16.00 -10.56
C GLU A 200 -1.84 -17.42 -10.98
N VAL A 201 -3.01 -17.86 -10.57
CA VAL A 201 -3.53 -19.20 -10.86
C VAL A 201 -3.98 -19.33 -12.31
N SER A 202 -4.79 -18.41 -12.81
CA SER A 202 -5.26 -18.44 -14.22
C SER A 202 -4.12 -18.32 -15.23
N GLY A 203 -2.99 -17.73 -14.84
CA GLY A 203 -1.79 -17.63 -15.66
C GLY A 203 -0.79 -18.77 -15.50
N LEU A 204 -1.14 -19.86 -14.79
CA LEU A 204 -0.26 -21.01 -14.63
C LEU A 204 0.00 -21.70 -15.97
N LYS A 205 1.25 -22.15 -16.11
CA LYS A 205 1.69 -23.02 -17.21
C LYS A 205 1.98 -24.41 -16.67
N ALA A 206 1.97 -25.39 -17.54
CA ALA A 206 2.25 -26.78 -17.17
C ALA A 206 3.63 -26.96 -16.49
N GLU A 207 4.61 -26.16 -16.92
CA GLU A 207 5.98 -26.15 -16.36
C GLU A 207 6.04 -25.65 -14.91
N HIS A 208 4.99 -24.95 -14.46
CA HIS A 208 4.90 -24.46 -13.10
C HIS A 208 4.39 -25.51 -12.09
N ILE A 209 4.02 -26.70 -12.57
CA ILE A 209 3.53 -27.82 -11.74
C ILE A 209 4.48 -29.00 -11.91
N ILE A 210 5.26 -29.26 -10.87
CA ILE A 210 6.25 -30.36 -10.84
C ILE A 210 6.05 -31.13 -9.54
N GLN A 211 5.91 -32.44 -9.61
CA GLN A 211 5.79 -33.33 -8.46
C GLN A 211 4.82 -32.82 -7.38
N GLN A 212 3.57 -32.49 -7.77
CA GLN A 212 2.52 -32.00 -6.87
C GLN A 212 2.84 -30.65 -6.18
N VAL A 213 3.76 -29.88 -6.76
CA VAL A 213 4.09 -28.54 -6.27
C VAL A 213 3.76 -27.51 -7.33
N VAL A 214 2.90 -26.56 -6.99
CA VAL A 214 2.61 -25.40 -7.83
C VAL A 214 3.58 -24.28 -7.50
N THR A 215 4.32 -23.81 -8.48
CA THR A 215 5.26 -22.69 -8.35
C THR A 215 4.72 -21.43 -9.01
N PHE A 216 4.45 -20.42 -8.21
CA PHE A 216 4.05 -19.09 -8.68
C PHE A 216 5.28 -18.23 -8.98
N MET A 217 5.55 -18.00 -10.28
CA MET A 217 6.79 -17.36 -10.75
C MET A 217 6.83 -15.85 -10.60
N LYS A 218 5.69 -15.17 -10.72
CA LYS A 218 5.58 -13.71 -10.62
C LYS A 218 4.56 -13.34 -9.56
N THR A 219 5.01 -13.21 -8.31
CA THR A 219 4.20 -12.55 -7.29
C THR A 219 4.29 -11.03 -7.46
N LYS A 220 3.33 -10.29 -6.89
CA LYS A 220 3.33 -8.81 -6.89
C LYS A 220 4.67 -8.21 -6.40
N ASN A 221 5.44 -8.98 -5.62
CA ASN A 221 6.71 -8.59 -4.99
C ASN A 221 7.94 -9.24 -5.67
N GLY A 222 7.79 -9.84 -6.86
CA GLY A 222 8.89 -10.45 -7.62
C GLY A 222 9.45 -11.75 -7.04
N LYS A 223 8.98 -12.22 -5.86
CA LYS A 223 9.47 -13.44 -5.21
C LYS A 223 8.70 -14.66 -5.72
N ARG A 224 9.43 -15.76 -5.96
CA ARG A 224 8.83 -17.06 -6.23
C ARG A 224 8.30 -17.66 -4.95
N ARG A 225 7.20 -18.41 -5.04
CA ARG A 225 6.73 -19.27 -3.96
C ARG A 225 6.18 -20.57 -4.52
N SER A 226 6.40 -21.64 -3.79
CA SER A 226 5.95 -22.97 -4.14
C SER A 226 4.99 -23.48 -3.06
N VAL A 227 3.87 -24.06 -3.47
CA VAL A 227 2.85 -24.59 -2.58
C VAL A 227 2.52 -26.02 -3.00
N PRO A 228 2.63 -27.00 -2.12
CA PRO A 228 2.22 -28.37 -2.41
C PRO A 228 0.71 -28.48 -2.57
N ILE A 229 0.28 -29.38 -3.45
CA ILE A 229 -1.13 -29.72 -3.69
C ILE A 229 -1.31 -31.25 -3.62
N SER A 230 -2.54 -31.70 -3.52
CA SER A 230 -2.82 -33.15 -3.53
C SER A 230 -2.52 -33.77 -4.91
N VAL A 231 -2.31 -35.10 -4.91
CA VAL A 231 -2.04 -35.87 -6.14
C VAL A 231 -3.21 -35.72 -7.11
N GLU A 232 -4.43 -35.90 -6.62
CA GLU A 232 -5.66 -35.84 -7.38
C GLU A 232 -5.85 -34.48 -8.05
N LEU A 233 -5.55 -33.39 -7.31
CA LEU A 233 -5.61 -32.06 -7.88
C LEU A 233 -4.53 -31.85 -8.94
N ALA A 234 -3.28 -32.33 -8.69
CA ALA A 234 -2.20 -32.21 -9.65
C ALA A 234 -2.51 -32.94 -10.96
N GLU A 235 -3.03 -34.16 -10.89
CA GLU A 235 -3.45 -34.97 -12.05
C GLU A 235 -4.59 -34.31 -12.82
N ARG A 236 -5.60 -33.80 -12.09
CA ARG A 236 -6.73 -33.10 -12.68
C ARG A 236 -6.32 -31.88 -13.51
N ILE A 237 -5.39 -31.06 -13.01
CA ILE A 237 -5.05 -29.75 -13.61
C ILE A 237 -3.92 -29.83 -14.63
N LYS A 238 -3.00 -30.80 -14.51
CA LYS A 238 -1.85 -30.95 -15.42
C LYS A 238 -2.22 -31.79 -16.64
N THR A 239 -3.05 -31.23 -17.50
CA THR A 239 -3.55 -31.90 -18.71
C THR A 239 -2.57 -31.90 -19.88
N LYS A 240 -1.41 -31.23 -19.76
CA LYS A 240 -0.36 -31.13 -20.80
C LYS A 240 1.02 -30.88 -20.18
N ASN A 241 2.05 -31.00 -20.98
CA ASN A 241 3.44 -30.89 -20.52
C ASN A 241 4.01 -29.47 -20.62
N SER A 242 3.45 -28.61 -21.46
CA SER A 242 3.97 -27.24 -21.66
C SER A 242 2.87 -26.24 -21.99
N GLY A 243 3.15 -24.95 -21.75
CA GLY A 243 2.29 -23.83 -22.09
C GLY A 243 1.15 -23.55 -21.10
N PRO A 244 0.29 -22.56 -21.39
CA PRO A 244 -0.79 -22.13 -20.49
C PRO A 244 -1.77 -23.26 -20.18
N LEU A 245 -2.13 -23.45 -18.92
CA LEU A 245 -3.05 -24.52 -18.49
C LEU A 245 -4.51 -24.12 -18.67
N PHE A 246 -4.85 -22.84 -18.43
CA PHE A 246 -6.23 -22.41 -18.30
C PHE A 246 -6.58 -21.24 -19.22
N ARG A 247 -7.88 -21.18 -19.61
CA ARG A 247 -8.53 -20.07 -20.30
C ARG A 247 -9.76 -19.59 -19.52
N ALA A 248 -9.70 -19.63 -18.19
CA ALA A 248 -10.81 -19.32 -17.31
C ALA A 248 -11.22 -17.85 -17.36
N LYS A 249 -12.52 -17.58 -17.37
CA LYS A 249 -13.11 -16.22 -17.39
C LYS A 249 -13.38 -15.75 -15.97
N TYR A 250 -12.74 -14.67 -15.56
CA TYR A 250 -12.95 -14.00 -14.26
C TYR A 250 -14.43 -13.65 -14.02
N SER A 251 -15.11 -13.16 -15.07
CA SER A 251 -16.52 -12.71 -14.99
C SER A 251 -17.47 -13.84 -14.60
N THR A 252 -17.26 -15.06 -15.10
CA THR A 252 -18.07 -16.25 -14.78
C THR A 252 -17.99 -16.57 -13.28
N VAL A 253 -16.78 -16.71 -12.75
CA VAL A 253 -16.59 -17.04 -11.34
C VAL A 253 -17.08 -15.90 -10.43
N ARG A 254 -16.87 -14.64 -10.82
CA ARG A 254 -17.39 -13.49 -10.09
C ARG A 254 -18.92 -13.49 -10.03
N ARG A 255 -19.61 -13.84 -11.11
CA ARG A 255 -21.08 -13.92 -11.15
C ARG A 255 -21.58 -15.00 -10.20
N VAL A 256 -21.04 -16.21 -10.29
CA VAL A 256 -21.41 -17.34 -9.43
C VAL A 256 -21.18 -17.00 -7.95
N LEU A 257 -20.05 -16.41 -7.61
CA LEU A 257 -19.75 -15.98 -6.23
C LEU A 257 -20.75 -14.93 -5.72
N LYS A 258 -21.18 -13.99 -6.54
CA LYS A 258 -22.20 -13.00 -6.14
C LYS A 258 -23.60 -13.60 -5.95
N GLU A 259 -23.93 -14.67 -6.66
CA GLU A 259 -25.17 -15.41 -6.48
C GLU A 259 -25.16 -16.22 -5.19
N ILE A 260 -24.00 -16.82 -4.81
CA ILE A 260 -23.85 -17.62 -3.61
C ILE A 260 -23.75 -16.75 -2.35
N LYS A 261 -23.02 -15.64 -2.45
CA LYS A 261 -22.76 -14.69 -1.35
C LYS A 261 -23.04 -13.26 -1.81
N PRO A 262 -24.32 -12.83 -1.82
CA PRO A 262 -24.71 -11.49 -2.30
C PRO A 262 -24.14 -10.35 -1.47
N ASP A 263 -23.87 -10.59 -0.19
CA ASP A 263 -23.31 -9.66 0.80
C ASP A 263 -21.78 -9.51 0.72
N LEU A 264 -21.12 -10.14 -0.28
CA LEU A 264 -19.70 -9.98 -0.49
C LEU A 264 -19.32 -8.49 -0.59
N PRO A 265 -18.39 -8.02 0.25
CA PRO A 265 -17.94 -6.64 0.21
C PRO A 265 -17.38 -6.28 -1.17
N ASP A 266 -17.67 -5.05 -1.61
CA ASP A 266 -17.15 -4.55 -2.87
C ASP A 266 -15.62 -4.65 -2.94
N GLY A 267 -15.11 -5.17 -4.03
CA GLY A 267 -13.67 -5.36 -4.27
C GLY A 267 -13.11 -6.70 -3.80
N GLN A 268 -13.84 -7.47 -2.99
CA GLN A 268 -13.37 -8.79 -2.54
C GLN A 268 -13.67 -9.90 -3.57
N ALA A 269 -14.77 -9.81 -4.34
CA ALA A 269 -15.09 -10.68 -5.48
C ALA A 269 -14.36 -12.04 -5.46
N VAL A 270 -13.65 -12.39 -6.53
CA VAL A 270 -12.90 -13.65 -6.65
C VAL A 270 -11.73 -13.75 -5.64
N HIS A 271 -11.33 -12.63 -5.02
CA HIS A 271 -10.28 -12.64 -3.97
C HIS A 271 -10.75 -13.33 -2.68
N VAL A 272 -12.08 -13.47 -2.50
CA VAL A 272 -12.66 -14.21 -1.38
C VAL A 272 -12.13 -15.64 -1.28
N MET A 273 -11.86 -16.35 -2.38
CA MET A 273 -11.29 -17.70 -2.35
C MET A 273 -9.94 -17.76 -1.64
N ARG A 274 -9.11 -16.74 -1.83
CA ARG A 274 -7.83 -16.63 -1.11
C ARG A 274 -8.04 -16.32 0.37
N HIS A 275 -9.00 -15.48 0.72
CA HIS A 275 -9.39 -15.24 2.11
C HIS A 275 -9.94 -16.53 2.74
N THR A 276 -10.77 -17.26 2.03
CA THR A 276 -11.30 -18.56 2.45
C THR A 276 -10.17 -19.54 2.76
N PHE A 277 -9.22 -19.75 1.85
CA PHE A 277 -8.06 -20.62 2.14
C PHE A 277 -7.34 -20.17 3.42
N ALA A 278 -7.04 -18.88 3.54
CA ALA A 278 -6.27 -18.36 4.67
C ALA A 278 -7.01 -18.52 6.00
N THR A 279 -8.31 -18.21 6.02
CA THR A 279 -9.17 -18.35 7.21
C THR A 279 -9.29 -19.82 7.63
N HIS A 280 -9.65 -20.72 6.70
CA HIS A 280 -9.76 -22.16 7.01
C HIS A 280 -8.41 -22.76 7.43
N PHE A 281 -7.30 -22.33 6.82
CA PHE A 281 -5.95 -22.77 7.21
C PHE A 281 -5.66 -22.44 8.69
N ILE A 282 -6.02 -21.25 9.14
CA ILE A 282 -5.82 -20.81 10.53
C ILE A 282 -6.84 -21.50 11.46
N MET A 283 -8.12 -21.57 11.08
CA MET A 283 -9.16 -22.26 11.86
C MET A 283 -8.82 -23.75 12.11
N ASN A 284 -8.15 -24.38 11.15
CA ASN A 284 -7.67 -25.77 11.26
C ASN A 284 -6.31 -25.90 11.98
N GLY A 285 -5.86 -24.86 12.71
CA GLY A 285 -4.63 -24.92 13.50
C GLY A 285 -3.35 -24.64 12.73
N GLY A 286 -3.44 -24.11 11.52
CA GLY A 286 -2.27 -23.75 10.72
C GLY A 286 -1.46 -22.61 11.32
N ASN A 287 -0.13 -22.70 11.24
CA ASN A 287 0.78 -21.68 11.75
C ASN A 287 0.77 -20.42 10.89
N ILE A 288 0.67 -19.25 11.52
CA ILE A 288 0.57 -17.93 10.84
C ILE A 288 1.81 -17.58 10.00
N ILE A 289 3.00 -18.02 10.40
CA ILE A 289 4.26 -17.80 9.63
C ILE A 289 4.26 -18.69 8.39
N THR A 290 3.77 -19.92 8.51
CA THR A 290 3.58 -20.83 7.37
C THR A 290 2.58 -20.25 6.40
N LEU A 291 1.45 -19.72 6.88
CA LEU A 291 0.45 -19.04 6.05
C LEU A 291 1.06 -17.84 5.31
N GLN A 292 1.86 -17.01 5.98
CA GLN A 292 2.56 -15.88 5.35
C GLN A 292 3.40 -16.34 4.15
N ARG A 293 4.14 -17.43 4.30
CA ARG A 293 4.98 -18.02 3.23
C ARG A 293 4.14 -18.54 2.08
N ILE A 294 3.09 -19.30 2.37
CA ILE A 294 2.15 -19.85 1.37
C ILE A 294 1.51 -18.71 0.57
N LEU A 295 1.04 -17.67 1.24
CA LEU A 295 0.40 -16.53 0.59
C LEU A 295 1.41 -15.61 -0.13
N GLY A 296 2.70 -15.67 0.23
CA GLY A 296 3.75 -14.80 -0.31
C GLY A 296 3.59 -13.34 0.13
N HIS A 297 3.15 -13.11 1.36
CA HIS A 297 3.09 -11.77 1.94
C HIS A 297 4.48 -11.28 2.34
N SER A 298 4.88 -10.11 1.87
CA SER A 298 6.18 -9.50 2.22
C SER A 298 6.21 -8.96 3.65
N ASN A 299 5.06 -8.59 4.20
CA ASN A 299 4.90 -8.10 5.55
C ASN A 299 3.92 -9.00 6.30
N ILE A 300 4.31 -9.45 7.50
CA ILE A 300 3.50 -10.28 8.37
C ILE A 300 2.15 -9.63 8.73
N GLN A 301 2.09 -8.30 8.83
CA GLN A 301 0.86 -7.55 9.11
C GLN A 301 -0.28 -7.87 8.13
N GLN A 302 0.06 -8.20 6.88
CA GLN A 302 -0.94 -8.64 5.88
C GLN A 302 -1.53 -10.02 6.20
N THR A 303 -0.86 -10.83 7.02
CA THR A 303 -1.32 -12.15 7.43
C THR A 303 -1.98 -12.11 8.81
N MET A 304 -1.57 -11.17 9.66
CA MET A 304 -2.13 -11.00 11.01
C MET A 304 -3.63 -10.69 11.02
N ILE A 305 -4.18 -10.24 9.89
CA ILE A 305 -5.62 -10.05 9.73
C ILE A 305 -6.42 -11.37 9.89
N TYR A 306 -5.79 -12.53 9.75
CA TYR A 306 -6.39 -13.85 9.94
C TYR A 306 -6.18 -14.40 11.36
N ALA A 307 -5.34 -13.78 12.19
CA ALA A 307 -4.92 -14.34 13.48
C ALA A 307 -6.09 -14.52 14.47
N HIS A 308 -7.12 -13.69 14.38
CA HIS A 308 -8.30 -13.78 15.25
C HIS A 308 -9.20 -15.00 14.96
N PHE A 309 -8.97 -15.73 13.86
CA PHE A 309 -9.64 -17.00 13.57
C PHE A 309 -8.89 -18.21 14.15
N ALA A 310 -7.71 -17.99 14.77
CA ALA A 310 -6.98 -19.09 15.38
C ALA A 310 -7.77 -19.67 16.56
N PRO A 311 -7.81 -21.01 16.69
CA PRO A 311 -8.29 -21.64 17.92
C PRO A 311 -7.50 -21.14 19.13
N ASP A 312 -8.11 -21.21 20.32
CA ASP A 312 -7.40 -20.87 21.55
C ASP A 312 -6.39 -21.97 21.90
N PHE A 313 -5.13 -21.69 21.65
CA PHE A 313 -4.01 -22.60 21.93
C PHE A 313 -3.33 -22.33 23.29
N LEU A 314 -3.98 -21.65 24.24
CA LEU A 314 -3.38 -21.41 25.56
C LEU A 314 -2.98 -22.72 26.26
N GLN A 315 -3.68 -23.83 25.99
CA GLN A 315 -3.31 -25.17 26.47
C GLN A 315 -1.94 -25.64 25.93
N ASP A 316 -1.48 -25.10 24.82
CA ASP A 316 -0.16 -25.39 24.28
C ASP A 316 0.96 -24.93 25.23
N ALA A 317 0.69 -23.97 26.11
CA ALA A 317 1.61 -23.60 27.17
C ALA A 317 1.94 -24.79 28.10
N VAL A 318 1.03 -25.72 28.28
CA VAL A 318 1.25 -26.92 29.09
C VAL A 318 1.99 -28.00 28.30
N THR A 319 1.64 -28.19 27.03
CA THR A 319 2.17 -29.28 26.19
C THR A 319 3.50 -28.95 25.53
N LEU A 320 3.73 -27.68 25.19
CA LEU A 320 4.92 -27.24 24.43
C LEU A 320 6.00 -26.59 25.29
N ASN A 321 5.81 -26.45 26.61
CA ASN A 321 6.85 -25.89 27.47
C ASN A 321 8.02 -26.89 27.67
N PRO A 322 9.22 -26.42 28.05
CA PRO A 322 10.38 -27.29 28.24
C PRO A 322 10.19 -28.43 29.27
N LEU A 323 9.31 -28.23 30.24
CA LEU A 323 9.05 -29.21 31.31
C LEU A 323 8.14 -30.36 30.86
N SER A 324 7.34 -30.18 29.81
CA SER A 324 6.40 -31.19 29.30
C SER A 324 7.06 -32.52 28.91
N LYS A 325 8.35 -32.50 28.56
CA LYS A 325 9.17 -33.67 28.21
C LYS A 325 9.99 -34.22 29.38
N MET A 326 9.94 -33.55 30.55
CA MET A 326 10.70 -33.95 31.75
C MET A 326 9.81 -34.80 32.66
N SER A 327 9.70 -36.12 32.42
CA SER A 327 8.87 -37.08 33.17
C SER A 327 9.14 -37.15 34.68
N ARG A 328 10.17 -36.46 35.20
CA ARG A 328 10.56 -36.53 36.61
C ARG A 328 10.14 -35.35 37.48
N MET A 329 9.47 -34.34 36.95
CA MET A 329 9.07 -33.15 37.71
C MET A 329 7.55 -32.98 37.96
N CYS A 330 6.70 -33.87 37.48
CA CYS A 330 5.33 -33.93 37.95
C CYS A 330 5.26 -34.90 39.16
N PRO A 331 5.05 -34.43 40.40
CA PRO A 331 4.68 -35.31 41.48
C PRO A 331 3.33 -35.95 41.09
N GLN A 332 3.30 -37.25 40.91
CA GLN A 332 2.03 -37.97 40.87
C GLN A 332 1.31 -37.67 42.19
N THR A 333 0.30 -36.81 42.14
CA THR A 333 -0.67 -36.65 43.21
C THR A 333 -1.32 -38.03 43.38
N ARG A 334 -0.85 -38.79 44.39
CA ARG A 334 -1.56 -39.95 44.88
C ARG A 334 -2.91 -39.47 45.40
N VAL A 335 -3.96 -39.78 44.64
CA VAL A 335 -5.33 -39.73 45.16
C VAL A 335 -5.41 -40.96 46.05
N ASN A 336 -5.52 -40.76 47.37
CA ASN A 336 -5.98 -41.74 48.34
C ASN A 336 -7.49 -41.80 48.29
#